data_81e839f569a37f896d9bb9f61b4645b8
#
_entry.id   81e839f569a37f896d9bb9f61b4645b8
#
_cell.length_a   1.000
_cell.length_b   1.000
_cell.length_c   1.000
_cell.angle_alpha   90.00
_cell.angle_beta   90.00
_cell.angle_gamma   90.00
#
_symmetry.space_group_name_H-M   'P 1'
#
loop_
_entity.id
_entity.type
_entity.pdbx_description
1 polymer ?
#
loop_
_entity_poly.entity_id
_entity_poly.type
_entity_poly.pdbx_seq_one_letter_code
_entity_poly.pdbx_strand_id
1 'polypeptide(L)'
;MVSTDIEKTAVIKVQEEILRNKEYLSEYINSNDKTPMWDGNIYVYNNPKKEKKHYQGKIETQVKGEEVKKIKSGNSKYRIEVETLEAYNKDKKGTLLLVCKFVDLDNYQLYYANLLPIDLDDILRKAQNKNKKGKNGQIWRWWERKIRRRN
;
A
#
# COMPACT_ATOMS: atom_id res chain seq x y z
N MET A 1 9.84 -9.59 15.99
CA MET A 1 8.47 -10.06 15.66
C MET A 1 8.53 -10.98 14.45
N VAL A 2 7.75 -12.02 14.40
CA VAL A 2 7.72 -12.96 13.26
C VAL A 2 7.06 -12.28 12.06
N SER A 3 7.48 -12.63 10.85
CA SER A 3 6.98 -12.01 9.60
C SER A 3 5.45 -12.00 9.47
N THR A 4 4.80 -13.11 9.87
CA THR A 4 3.33 -13.20 9.88
C THR A 4 2.66 -12.23 10.86
N ASP A 5 3.30 -11.92 11.98
CA ASP A 5 2.76 -10.98 12.97
C ASP A 5 2.96 -9.53 12.50
N ILE A 6 4.04 -9.25 11.78
CA ILE A 6 4.29 -7.96 11.16
C ILE A 6 3.20 -7.65 10.12
N GLU A 7 2.89 -8.60 9.26
CA GLU A 7 1.83 -8.48 8.25
C GLU A 7 0.45 -8.29 8.90
N LYS A 8 0.11 -9.13 9.87
CA LYS A 8 -1.14 -9.00 10.64
C LYS A 8 -1.29 -7.63 11.30
N THR A 9 -0.25 -7.16 11.96
CA THR A 9 -0.24 -5.85 12.60
C THR A 9 -0.50 -4.74 11.58
N ALA A 10 0.18 -4.78 10.45
CA ALA A 10 -0.01 -3.80 9.38
C ALA A 10 -1.46 -3.79 8.86
N VAL A 11 -2.03 -4.95 8.58
CA VAL A 11 -3.42 -5.07 8.10
C VAL A 11 -4.40 -4.53 9.13
N ILE A 12 -4.25 -4.87 10.42
CA ILE A 12 -5.12 -4.35 11.49
C ILE A 12 -5.08 -2.82 11.54
N LYS A 13 -3.89 -2.22 11.46
CA LYS A 13 -3.75 -0.76 11.51
C LYS A 13 -4.34 -0.07 10.28
N VAL A 14 -4.23 -0.67 9.11
CA VAL A 14 -4.91 -0.18 7.90
C VAL A 14 -6.42 -0.28 8.05
N GLN A 15 -6.94 -1.39 8.53
CA GLN A 15 -8.39 -1.58 8.76
C GLN A 15 -8.94 -0.57 9.77
N GLU A 16 -8.23 -0.29 10.85
CA GLU A 16 -8.60 0.74 11.83
C GLU A 16 -8.69 2.14 11.18
N GLU A 17 -7.72 2.52 10.34
CA GLU A 17 -7.75 3.82 9.67
C GLU A 17 -8.88 3.93 8.65
N ILE A 18 -9.17 2.88 7.91
CA ILE A 18 -10.29 2.86 6.97
C ILE A 18 -11.62 2.93 7.72
N LEU A 19 -11.74 2.24 8.85
CA LEU A 19 -12.93 2.30 9.70
C LEU A 19 -13.22 3.71 10.23
N ARG A 20 -12.20 4.52 10.48
CA ARG A 20 -12.36 5.94 10.83
C ARG A 20 -12.98 6.77 9.70
N ASN A 21 -12.87 6.32 8.47
CA ASN A 21 -13.44 6.91 7.25
C ASN A 21 -14.60 6.07 6.69
N LYS A 22 -15.27 5.31 7.53
CA LYS A 22 -16.32 4.35 7.17
C LYS A 22 -17.51 4.93 6.38
N GLU A 23 -17.69 6.25 6.41
CA GLU A 23 -18.77 6.90 5.69
C GLU A 23 -18.64 6.79 4.18
N TYR A 24 -17.41 6.73 3.67
CA TYR A 24 -17.12 6.73 2.24
C TYR A 24 -16.30 5.53 1.77
N LEU A 25 -15.75 4.76 2.70
CA LEU A 25 -14.88 3.64 2.40
C LEU A 25 -15.40 2.35 3.01
N SER A 26 -15.24 1.26 2.26
CA SER A 26 -15.36 -0.11 2.77
C SER A 26 -14.17 -0.93 2.32
N GLU A 27 -13.53 -1.62 3.26
CA GLU A 27 -12.36 -2.43 2.98
C GLU A 27 -12.69 -3.92 2.95
N TYR A 28 -11.98 -4.63 2.09
CA TYR A 28 -11.96 -6.08 1.98
C TYR A 28 -10.50 -6.53 1.88
N ILE A 29 -9.77 -6.34 2.99
CA ILE A 29 -8.34 -6.65 3.11
C ILE A 29 -8.18 -7.80 4.08
N ASN A 30 -7.38 -8.81 3.72
CA ASN A 30 -7.18 -10.00 4.52
C ASN A 30 -5.69 -10.32 4.66
N SER A 31 -5.22 -10.47 5.91
CA SER A 31 -3.84 -10.82 6.21
C SER A 31 -3.45 -12.26 5.85
N ASN A 32 -4.44 -13.13 5.67
CA ASN A 32 -4.23 -14.55 5.32
C ASN A 32 -4.55 -14.84 3.85
N ASP A 33 -4.71 -13.81 3.04
CA ASP A 33 -4.99 -13.98 1.63
C ASP A 33 -3.76 -14.55 0.91
N LYS A 34 -3.95 -15.73 0.31
CA LYS A 34 -2.94 -16.38 -0.53
C LYS A 34 -3.03 -15.96 -1.99
N THR A 35 -3.92 -15.00 -2.30
CA THR A 35 -4.04 -14.43 -3.64
C THR A 35 -2.72 -13.74 -3.99
N PRO A 36 -2.10 -14.06 -5.12
CA PRO A 36 -0.88 -13.37 -5.53
C PRO A 36 -1.16 -11.88 -5.73
N MET A 37 -0.24 -11.04 -5.33
CA MET A 37 -0.12 -9.61 -5.63
C MET A 37 -0.89 -8.66 -4.74
N TRP A 38 -2.18 -8.88 -4.45
CA TRP A 38 -2.98 -7.94 -3.64
C TRP A 38 -3.53 -8.62 -2.40
N ASP A 39 -3.57 -7.86 -1.31
CA ASP A 39 -4.17 -8.33 -0.05
C ASP A 39 -5.68 -8.09 0.00
N GLY A 40 -6.19 -7.33 -0.94
CA GLY A 40 -7.60 -7.02 -1.06
C GLY A 40 -7.87 -5.74 -1.83
N ASN A 41 -8.97 -5.11 -1.51
CA ASN A 41 -9.40 -3.87 -2.16
C ASN A 41 -10.21 -2.97 -1.24
N ILE A 42 -10.31 -1.71 -1.63
CA ILE A 42 -11.08 -0.68 -0.97
C ILE A 42 -12.16 -0.22 -1.94
N TYR A 43 -13.41 -0.27 -1.51
CA TYR A 43 -14.56 0.29 -2.23
C TYR A 43 -14.76 1.74 -1.80
N VAL A 44 -14.97 2.62 -2.76
CA VAL A 44 -15.17 4.05 -2.57
C VAL A 44 -16.59 4.42 -2.93
N TYR A 45 -17.23 5.19 -2.05
CA TYR A 45 -18.59 5.68 -2.20
C TYR A 45 -18.63 7.20 -2.02
N ASN A 46 -19.64 7.84 -2.61
CA ASN A 46 -19.88 9.28 -2.44
C ASN A 46 -20.98 9.61 -1.41
N ASN A 47 -21.53 8.60 -0.74
CA ASN A 47 -22.59 8.77 0.24
C ASN A 47 -22.48 7.71 1.34
N PRO A 48 -22.72 8.05 2.63
CA PRO A 48 -22.66 7.11 3.75
C PRO A 48 -23.61 5.92 3.67
N LYS A 49 -24.69 6.02 2.91
CA LYS A 49 -25.63 4.88 2.71
C LYS A 49 -25.04 3.74 1.92
N LYS A 50 -23.98 3.99 1.14
CA LYS A 50 -23.25 2.98 0.37
C LYS A 50 -24.12 2.09 -0.51
N GLU A 51 -25.20 2.65 -1.05
CA GLU A 51 -26.03 1.97 -2.05
C GLU A 51 -25.28 1.86 -3.40
N LYS A 52 -25.72 0.98 -4.28
CA LYS A 52 -25.08 0.79 -5.59
C LYS A 52 -24.94 2.07 -6.40
N LYS A 53 -25.94 2.97 -6.33
CA LYS A 53 -25.91 4.28 -7.00
C LYS A 53 -24.84 5.23 -6.47
N HIS A 54 -24.31 4.98 -5.28
CA HIS A 54 -23.26 5.78 -4.63
C HIS A 54 -21.85 5.24 -4.88
N TYR A 55 -21.74 4.08 -5.52
CA TYR A 55 -20.47 3.46 -5.82
C TYR A 55 -19.63 4.27 -6.80
N GLN A 56 -18.39 4.57 -6.45
CA GLN A 56 -17.47 5.35 -7.27
C GLN A 56 -16.36 4.51 -7.88
N GLY A 57 -15.97 3.43 -7.24
CA GLY A 57 -14.92 2.57 -7.73
C GLY A 57 -14.32 1.68 -6.67
N LYS A 58 -13.42 0.83 -7.13
CA LYS A 58 -12.67 -0.13 -6.34
C LYS A 58 -11.17 0.11 -6.57
N ILE A 59 -10.39 0.10 -5.50
CA ILE A 59 -8.95 0.26 -5.55
C ILE A 59 -8.29 -1.04 -5.10
N GLU A 60 -7.48 -1.63 -5.96
CA GLU A 60 -6.64 -2.78 -5.59
C GLU A 60 -5.57 -2.33 -4.60
N THR A 61 -5.39 -3.09 -3.52
CA THR A 61 -4.61 -2.65 -2.37
C THR A 61 -3.61 -3.73 -1.95
N GLN A 62 -2.38 -3.30 -1.68
CA GLN A 62 -1.37 -4.12 -1.02
C GLN A 62 -0.97 -3.46 0.30
N VAL A 63 -0.86 -4.27 1.34
CA VAL A 63 -0.41 -3.83 2.67
C VAL A 63 0.94 -4.44 2.99
N LYS A 64 1.87 -3.63 3.45
CA LYS A 64 3.19 -4.06 3.93
C LYS A 64 3.42 -3.54 5.34
N GLY A 65 4.10 -4.33 6.15
CA GLY A 65 4.51 -3.96 7.50
C GLY A 65 6.03 -3.86 7.61
N GLU A 66 6.49 -2.94 8.43
CA GLU A 66 7.90 -2.80 8.78
C GLU A 66 8.03 -2.43 10.25
N GLU A 67 8.68 -3.28 11.02
CA GLU A 67 9.07 -2.97 12.40
C GLU A 67 10.28 -2.04 12.38
N VAL A 68 10.21 -0.93 13.08
CA VAL A 68 11.25 0.09 13.12
C VAL A 68 11.60 0.47 14.56
N LYS A 69 12.81 0.94 14.79
CA LYS A 69 13.23 1.42 16.11
C LYS A 69 12.63 2.76 16.48
N LYS A 70 12.32 3.60 15.49
CA LYS A 70 11.78 4.95 15.66
C LYS A 70 10.97 5.36 14.44
N ILE A 71 9.84 5.99 14.68
CA ILE A 71 9.05 6.65 13.64
C ILE A 71 9.71 7.97 13.27
N LYS A 72 10.07 8.14 12.01
CA LYS A 72 10.63 9.39 11.47
C LYS A 72 9.51 10.32 11.04
N SER A 73 9.72 11.63 11.20
CA SER A 73 8.80 12.64 10.67
C SER A 73 8.91 12.75 9.14
N GLY A 74 7.81 13.20 8.50
CA GLY A 74 7.77 13.44 7.05
C GLY A 74 7.54 12.18 6.22
N ASN A 75 7.97 12.24 4.97
CA ASN A 75 7.86 11.12 4.04
C ASN A 75 8.86 10.02 4.40
N SER A 76 8.52 8.80 4.04
CA SER A 76 9.36 7.63 4.28
C SER A 76 9.72 6.94 2.97
N LYS A 77 10.74 6.11 3.02
CA LYS A 77 11.16 5.25 1.90
C LYS A 77 10.76 3.81 2.19
N TYR A 78 10.32 3.14 1.16
CA TYR A 78 10.08 1.72 1.18
C TYR A 78 10.77 1.05 0.00
N ARG A 79 11.23 -0.17 0.18
CA ARG A 79 11.86 -0.96 -0.88
C ARG A 79 10.85 -1.92 -1.45
N ILE A 80 10.76 -1.98 -2.76
CA ILE A 80 9.93 -2.96 -3.45
C ILE A 80 10.73 -3.57 -4.61
N GLU A 81 10.46 -4.84 -4.86
CA GLU A 81 11.08 -5.53 -5.98
C GLU A 81 10.48 -5.08 -7.30
N VAL A 82 11.33 -4.93 -8.31
CA VAL A 82 10.91 -4.55 -9.67
C VAL A 82 9.89 -5.54 -10.23
N GLU A 83 10.08 -6.83 -9.97
CA GLU A 83 9.14 -7.89 -10.36
C GLU A 83 7.72 -7.67 -9.82
N THR A 84 7.61 -7.20 -8.58
CA THR A 84 6.32 -6.84 -7.97
C THR A 84 5.66 -5.67 -8.70
N LEU A 85 6.43 -4.63 -9.02
CA LEU A 85 5.93 -3.48 -9.78
C LEU A 85 5.52 -3.87 -11.20
N GLU A 86 6.27 -4.75 -11.85
CA GLU A 86 5.91 -5.30 -13.16
C GLU A 86 4.58 -6.06 -13.12
N ALA A 87 4.37 -6.84 -12.06
CA ALA A 87 3.11 -7.57 -11.88
C ALA A 87 1.92 -6.63 -11.64
N TYR A 88 2.07 -5.57 -10.85
CA TYR A 88 1.04 -4.53 -10.71
C TYR A 88 0.71 -3.88 -12.05
N ASN A 89 1.73 -3.64 -12.87
CA ASN A 89 1.55 -2.96 -14.15
C ASN A 89 0.86 -3.81 -15.20
N LYS A 90 0.87 -5.13 -15.09
CA LYS A 90 0.20 -6.04 -16.04
C LYS A 90 -1.31 -5.80 -16.12
N ASP A 91 -1.96 -5.51 -15.00
CA ASP A 91 -3.40 -5.29 -14.96
C ASP A 91 -3.84 -3.89 -15.37
N LYS A 92 -2.91 -2.94 -15.48
CA LYS A 92 -3.17 -1.55 -15.91
C LYS A 92 -4.26 -0.80 -15.11
N LYS A 93 -4.53 -1.22 -13.89
CA LYS A 93 -5.56 -0.63 -13.02
C LYS A 93 -5.00 0.29 -11.94
N GLY A 94 -3.71 0.21 -11.69
CA GLY A 94 -3.06 0.86 -10.56
C GLY A 94 -3.20 0.05 -9.26
N THR A 95 -2.39 0.41 -8.29
CA THR A 95 -2.34 -0.23 -6.97
C THR A 95 -2.13 0.82 -5.90
N LEU A 96 -2.92 0.76 -4.84
CA LEU A 96 -2.65 1.49 -3.61
C LEU A 96 -1.75 0.64 -2.73
N LEU A 97 -0.52 1.07 -2.55
CA LEU A 97 0.40 0.47 -1.59
C LEU A 97 0.27 1.20 -0.26
N LEU A 98 -0.02 0.44 0.79
CA LEU A 98 -0.07 0.92 2.17
C LEU A 98 1.07 0.28 2.95
N VAL A 99 1.87 1.09 3.63
CA VAL A 99 2.98 0.63 4.47
C VAL A 99 2.78 1.10 5.89
N CYS A 100 2.68 0.16 6.82
CA CYS A 100 2.64 0.43 8.24
C CYS A 100 4.03 0.26 8.84
N LYS A 101 4.64 1.36 9.28
CA LYS A 101 5.87 1.31 10.09
C LYS A 101 5.49 1.46 11.55
N PHE A 102 5.95 0.55 12.38
CA PHE A 102 5.57 0.52 13.80
C PHE A 102 6.74 0.14 14.69
N VAL A 103 6.77 0.73 15.88
CA VAL A 103 7.65 0.36 16.99
C VAL A 103 6.95 -0.67 17.86
N ASP A 104 5.66 -0.47 18.11
CA ASP A 104 4.73 -1.33 18.83
C ASP A 104 3.30 -1.09 18.33
N LEU A 105 2.32 -1.73 18.97
CA LEU A 105 0.91 -1.64 18.55
C LEU A 105 0.29 -0.24 18.68
N ASP A 106 0.80 0.58 19.57
CA ASP A 106 0.28 1.92 19.84
C ASP A 106 1.07 3.02 19.13
N ASN A 107 2.31 2.71 18.75
CA ASN A 107 3.24 3.65 18.16
C ASN A 107 3.57 3.24 16.71
N TYR A 108 2.76 3.74 15.79
CA TYR A 108 2.85 3.41 14.38
C TYR A 108 2.55 4.60 13.48
N GLN A 109 2.92 4.48 12.24
CA GLN A 109 2.60 5.43 11.19
C GLN A 109 2.27 4.70 9.89
N LEU A 110 1.16 5.08 9.27
CA LEU A 110 0.79 4.63 7.94
C LEU A 110 1.31 5.58 6.87
N TYR A 111 1.86 5.00 5.82
CA TYR A 111 2.29 5.66 4.60
C TYR A 111 1.54 5.05 3.43
N TYR A 112 1.43 5.79 2.35
CA TYR A 112 0.80 5.29 1.14
C TYR A 112 1.53 5.76 -0.12
N ALA A 113 1.47 4.94 -1.15
CA ALA A 113 1.82 5.29 -2.51
C ALA A 113 0.68 4.87 -3.44
N ASN A 114 0.14 5.82 -4.17
CA ASN A 114 -0.85 5.54 -5.20
C ASN A 114 -0.11 5.31 -6.52
N LEU A 115 0.04 4.04 -6.88
CA LEU A 115 0.79 3.61 -8.05
C LEU A 115 -0.16 3.50 -9.24
N LEU A 116 -0.41 4.62 -9.91
CA LEU A 116 -1.18 4.66 -11.14
C LEU A 116 -0.40 4.01 -12.30
N PRO A 117 -1.06 3.56 -13.38
CA PRO A 117 -0.36 2.97 -14.52
C PRO A 117 0.74 3.84 -15.09
N ILE A 118 0.53 5.15 -15.16
CA ILE A 118 1.55 6.09 -15.63
C ILE A 118 2.76 6.15 -14.68
N ASP A 119 2.53 6.09 -13.38
CA ASP A 119 3.61 6.09 -12.38
C ASP A 119 4.42 4.80 -12.46
N LEU A 120 3.74 3.65 -12.62
CA LEU A 120 4.37 2.34 -12.78
C LEU A 120 5.22 2.29 -14.04
N ASP A 121 4.73 2.78 -15.17
CA ASP A 121 5.49 2.85 -16.41
C ASP A 121 6.76 3.71 -16.25
N ASP A 122 6.68 4.85 -15.60
CA ASP A 122 7.81 5.73 -15.34
C ASP A 122 8.85 5.10 -14.39
N ILE A 123 8.40 4.50 -13.28
CA ILE A 123 9.25 3.82 -12.32
C ILE A 123 9.99 2.65 -12.99
N LEU A 124 9.27 1.82 -13.73
CA LEU A 124 9.84 0.65 -14.42
C LEU A 124 10.83 1.05 -15.50
N ARG A 125 10.56 2.10 -16.26
CA ARG A 125 11.50 2.65 -17.24
C ARG A 125 12.80 3.11 -16.58
N LYS A 126 12.73 3.81 -15.45
CA LYS A 126 13.91 4.25 -14.69
C LYS A 126 14.67 3.06 -14.11
N ALA A 127 13.97 2.03 -13.63
CA ALA A 127 14.59 0.81 -13.11
C ALA A 127 15.33 0.04 -14.22
N GLN A 128 14.74 -0.11 -15.41
CA GLN A 128 15.38 -0.75 -16.57
C GLN A 128 16.65 -0.03 -17.01
N ASN A 129 16.65 1.28 -16.99
CA ASN A 129 17.83 2.08 -17.33
C ASN A 129 18.99 1.87 -16.34
N LYS A 130 18.67 1.61 -15.05
CA LYS A 130 19.67 1.24 -14.04
C LYS A 130 20.16 -0.21 -14.21
N ASN A 131 19.29 -1.14 -14.63
CA ASN A 131 19.62 -2.55 -14.84
C ASN A 131 20.52 -2.80 -16.06
N LYS A 132 20.60 -1.91 -17.02
CA LYS A 132 21.61 -1.95 -18.11
C LYS A 132 23.04 -1.97 -17.57
N LYS A 133 23.26 -1.72 -16.26
CA LYS A 133 24.53 -1.86 -15.53
C LYS A 133 24.73 -3.22 -14.84
N GLY A 134 23.94 -4.26 -15.16
CA GLY A 134 24.25 -5.66 -14.85
C GLY A 134 23.90 -6.18 -13.46
N LYS A 135 22.87 -5.69 -12.80
CA LYS A 135 22.41 -6.25 -11.50
C LYS A 135 20.96 -6.73 -11.59
N ASN A 136 20.78 -8.04 -11.75
CA ASN A 136 19.49 -8.72 -11.61
C ASN A 136 18.97 -8.59 -10.17
N GLY A 137 17.66 -8.31 -9.99
CA GLY A 137 16.96 -8.32 -8.71
C GLY A 137 17.05 -7.04 -7.89
N GLN A 138 17.18 -5.88 -8.51
CA GLN A 138 17.27 -4.61 -7.79
C GLN A 138 15.94 -4.24 -7.12
N ILE A 139 16.02 -3.94 -5.83
CA ILE A 139 14.94 -3.38 -5.04
C ILE A 139 14.80 -1.90 -5.40
N TRP A 140 13.60 -1.51 -5.85
CA TRP A 140 13.29 -0.12 -6.12
C TRP A 140 12.97 0.63 -4.83
N ARG A 141 13.40 1.89 -4.71
CA ARG A 141 13.09 2.77 -3.57
C ARG A 141 12.31 3.97 -4.09
N TRP A 142 11.16 4.25 -3.47
CA TRP A 142 10.42 5.48 -3.72
C TRP A 142 9.97 6.14 -2.42
N TRP A 143 9.54 7.37 -2.55
CA TRP A 143 9.03 8.13 -1.43
C TRP A 143 7.55 7.86 -1.27
N GLU A 144 7.13 7.52 -0.04
CA GLU A 144 5.75 7.37 0.36
C GLU A 144 5.27 8.63 1.04
N ARG A 145 4.00 8.96 0.81
CA ARG A 145 3.35 10.07 1.49
C ARG A 145 2.73 9.58 2.79
N LYS A 146 2.91 10.38 3.85
CA LYS A 146 2.31 10.13 5.15
C LYS A 146 0.81 10.38 5.11
N ILE A 147 0.00 9.43 5.58
CA ILE A 147 -1.42 9.64 5.81
C ILE A 147 -1.55 10.59 7.00
N ARG A 148 -2.04 11.81 6.74
CA ARG A 148 -2.28 12.79 7.79
C ARG A 148 -3.58 12.41 8.51
N ARG A 149 -3.52 12.26 9.82
CA ARG A 149 -4.74 12.25 10.63
C ARG A 149 -5.37 13.65 10.54
N ARG A 150 -6.61 13.73 10.09
CA ARG A 150 -7.41 14.93 10.33
C ARG A 150 -7.83 14.86 11.79
N ASN A 151 -7.34 15.80 12.56
CA ASN A 151 -7.81 16.01 13.93
C ASN A 151 -9.29 16.42 13.92
#